data_94366955bb828914135acb2fd71236b1
#
_entry.id   94366955bb828914135acb2fd71236b1
#
_cell.length_a   1.000
_cell.length_b   1.000
_cell.length_c   1.000
_cell.angle_alpha   90.00
_cell.angle_beta   90.00
_cell.angle_gamma   90.00
#
_symmetry.space_group_name_H-M   'P 1'
#
loop_
_entity.id
_entity.type
_entity.pdbx_description
1 polymer ?
#
loop_
_entity_poly.entity_id
_entity_poly.type
_entity_poly.pdbx_seq_one_letter_code
_entity_poly.pdbx_strand_id
1 'polypeptide(L)'
;MTAALSGSPAAAEADAVSEDGIVRKVAWRLMPLIMICYMFAFFDRINISFAKFQLQSDLGFSNVAYGLGASMFVVGYVIFEVPSNLFLYRVGARRWIARIMISWGIATALMIFIRTEWHFYALRFLIGAMEAGFAPGILYYLTLWFPASHRGRITSFMFVASAFSGIFGAPVAGLILGGLNGVAGFAGWQWLFLAGGLPCLVLGVLVLTRLDDRIADARWLAEPEKALLSSRIAHHNRDIGDHSLLGAIKQPGFLMIALIYFLLQIGSYGLNFWGPDLIKTASGGQAASVGFLTAIPYICGAISMMVIGRLSDASGERPKFVAGLAIAAALGFFGAGLFDKHIVPLMFALALLGAGIVASIPTFWTLPAKLVTGVGAAGGIALINTLGQFGGIVSPVMVGWVKDLTGSTTPALYGIGVLCLVAAGLALFAMPASLRRSDRVI
;
A
#
# COMPACT_ATOMS: atom_id res chain seq x y z
N MET A 1 -65.93 -17.35 14.17
CA MET A 1 -65.23 -16.34 15.01
C MET A 1 -63.78 -16.41 14.68
N THR A 2 -63.35 -15.59 13.75
CA THR A 2 -62.00 -15.48 13.20
C THR A 2 -61.21 -14.49 14.05
N ALA A 3 -60.18 -14.96 14.77
CA ALA A 3 -59.24 -14.10 15.45
C ALA A 3 -58.14 -13.69 14.46
N ALA A 4 -58.15 -12.43 14.05
CA ALA A 4 -57.12 -11.81 13.28
C ALA A 4 -55.88 -11.61 14.17
N LEU A 5 -54.77 -12.28 13.85
CA LEU A 5 -53.46 -12.01 14.41
C LEU A 5 -52.93 -10.67 13.85
N SER A 6 -53.11 -9.62 14.63
CA SER A 6 -52.46 -8.32 14.38
C SER A 6 -50.99 -8.45 14.64
N GLY A 7 -50.21 -8.64 13.59
CA GLY A 7 -48.73 -8.50 13.67
C GLY A 7 -48.37 -7.10 14.14
N SER A 8 -47.59 -7.00 15.20
CA SER A 8 -47.10 -5.73 15.75
C SER A 8 -46.32 -4.96 14.69
N PRO A 9 -46.54 -3.62 14.51
CA PRO A 9 -45.77 -2.80 13.59
C PRO A 9 -44.25 -2.83 13.87
N ALA A 10 -43.82 -3.13 15.10
CA ALA A 10 -42.42 -3.31 15.47
C ALA A 10 -41.75 -4.54 14.84
N ALA A 11 -42.52 -5.60 14.50
CA ALA A 11 -42.01 -6.77 13.79
C ALA A 11 -41.80 -6.49 12.27
N ALA A 12 -42.61 -5.64 11.68
CA ALA A 12 -42.47 -5.23 10.29
C ALA A 12 -41.30 -4.24 10.06
N GLU A 13 -40.97 -3.41 11.07
CA GLU A 13 -39.78 -2.56 11.04
C GLU A 13 -38.47 -3.32 11.30
N ALA A 14 -38.50 -4.42 12.05
CA ALA A 14 -37.32 -5.28 12.30
C ALA A 14 -36.89 -6.08 11.06
N ASP A 15 -37.80 -6.41 10.14
CA ASP A 15 -37.47 -7.10 8.88
C ASP A 15 -36.86 -6.18 7.80
N ALA A 16 -36.87 -4.85 8.01
CA ALA A 16 -36.35 -3.87 7.04
C ALA A 16 -34.83 -3.57 7.19
N VAL A 17 -34.16 -4.03 8.25
CA VAL A 17 -32.74 -3.70 8.54
C VAL A 17 -31.85 -4.91 8.31
N SER A 18 -31.46 -5.15 7.04
CA SER A 18 -30.49 -6.19 6.73
C SER A 18 -29.07 -5.75 7.08
N GLU A 19 -28.25 -6.66 7.64
CA GLU A 19 -26.81 -6.43 7.94
C GLU A 19 -26.08 -5.88 6.71
N ASP A 20 -26.31 -6.47 5.53
CA ASP A 20 -25.70 -6.04 4.28
C ASP A 20 -26.11 -4.61 3.88
N GLY A 21 -27.37 -4.20 4.16
CA GLY A 21 -27.84 -2.85 3.91
C GLY A 21 -27.11 -1.82 4.76
N ILE A 22 -26.93 -2.11 6.05
CA ILE A 22 -26.19 -1.25 6.98
C ILE A 22 -24.72 -1.17 6.59
N VAL A 23 -24.08 -2.31 6.34
CA VAL A 23 -22.68 -2.36 5.91
C VAL A 23 -22.46 -1.55 4.63
N ARG A 24 -23.36 -1.65 3.66
CA ARG A 24 -23.32 -0.85 2.44
C ARG A 24 -23.44 0.65 2.73
N LYS A 25 -24.35 1.06 3.60
CA LYS A 25 -24.55 2.45 4.03
C LYS A 25 -23.29 3.00 4.70
N VAL A 26 -22.70 2.24 5.63
CA VAL A 26 -21.43 2.57 6.31
C VAL A 26 -20.28 2.67 5.29
N ALA A 27 -20.18 1.70 4.37
CA ALA A 27 -19.14 1.70 3.35
C ALA A 27 -19.24 2.95 2.45
N TRP A 28 -20.42 3.30 1.95
CA TRP A 28 -20.59 4.51 1.13
C TRP A 28 -20.29 5.81 1.88
N ARG A 29 -20.44 5.81 3.20
CA ARG A 29 -20.15 6.98 4.02
C ARG A 29 -18.66 7.15 4.33
N LEU A 30 -17.96 6.05 4.66
CA LEU A 30 -16.59 6.09 5.15
C LEU A 30 -15.54 5.84 4.06
N MET A 31 -15.79 4.86 3.18
CA MET A 31 -14.77 4.39 2.24
C MET A 31 -14.31 5.42 1.21
N PRO A 32 -15.17 6.30 0.62
CA PRO A 32 -14.68 7.27 -0.35
C PRO A 32 -13.59 8.18 0.21
N LEU A 33 -13.79 8.71 1.43
CA LEU A 33 -12.79 9.55 2.08
C LEU A 33 -11.51 8.76 2.41
N ILE A 34 -11.66 7.56 2.97
CA ILE A 34 -10.53 6.68 3.32
C ILE A 34 -9.73 6.31 2.06
N MET A 35 -10.40 5.96 0.96
CA MET A 35 -9.74 5.62 -0.30
C MET A 35 -8.97 6.80 -0.90
N ILE A 36 -9.54 8.01 -0.85
CA ILE A 36 -8.83 9.22 -1.31
C ILE A 36 -7.61 9.47 -0.43
N CYS A 37 -7.73 9.39 0.90
CA CYS A 37 -6.58 9.54 1.81
C CYS A 37 -5.49 8.50 1.49
N TYR A 38 -5.87 7.24 1.27
CA TYR A 38 -4.94 6.15 0.94
C TYR A 38 -4.29 6.34 -0.44
N MET A 39 -5.04 6.86 -1.40
CA MET A 39 -4.51 7.20 -2.73
C MET A 39 -3.43 8.29 -2.63
N PHE A 40 -3.63 9.33 -1.80
CA PHE A 40 -2.62 10.37 -1.60
C PHE A 40 -1.37 9.84 -0.88
N ALA A 41 -1.50 8.87 0.04
CA ALA A 41 -0.36 8.22 0.67
C ALA A 41 0.54 7.50 -0.35
N PHE A 42 -0.05 6.82 -1.33
CA PHE A 42 0.70 6.19 -2.41
C PHE A 42 1.17 7.20 -3.47
N PHE A 43 0.43 8.27 -3.71
CA PHE A 43 0.85 9.34 -4.61
C PHE A 43 2.14 10.02 -4.12
N ASP A 44 2.26 10.28 -2.82
CA ASP A 44 3.49 10.84 -2.23
C ASP A 44 4.70 9.93 -2.44
N ARG A 45 4.51 8.61 -2.39
CA ARG A 45 5.57 7.63 -2.68
C ARG A 45 5.97 7.60 -4.15
N ILE A 46 5.05 7.88 -5.08
CA ILE A 46 5.32 7.95 -6.52
C ILE A 46 5.96 9.29 -6.90
N ASN A 47 5.54 10.39 -6.29
CA ASN A 47 6.04 11.73 -6.57
C ASN A 47 7.56 11.82 -6.58
N ILE A 48 8.23 11.18 -5.63
CA ILE A 48 9.67 11.22 -5.50
C ILE A 48 10.39 10.63 -6.71
N SER A 49 9.81 9.61 -7.37
CA SER A 49 10.42 8.99 -8.55
C SER A 49 10.38 9.92 -9.78
N PHE A 50 9.37 10.76 -9.88
CA PHE A 50 9.29 11.82 -10.89
C PHE A 50 10.15 13.03 -10.52
N ALA A 51 10.12 13.47 -9.26
CA ALA A 51 10.94 14.57 -8.77
C ALA A 51 12.44 14.34 -8.99
N LYS A 52 12.90 13.08 -8.97
CA LYS A 52 14.29 12.67 -9.22
C LYS A 52 14.88 13.38 -10.43
N PHE A 53 14.14 13.48 -11.53
CA PHE A 53 14.65 14.04 -12.80
C PHE A 53 15.15 15.47 -12.65
N GLN A 54 14.40 16.30 -11.93
CA GLN A 54 14.76 17.71 -11.71
C GLN A 54 15.62 17.88 -10.45
N LEU A 55 15.48 17.06 -9.41
CA LEU A 55 16.38 17.08 -8.25
C LEU A 55 17.83 16.82 -8.68
N GLN A 56 18.05 15.91 -9.62
CA GLN A 56 19.37 15.64 -10.17
C GLN A 56 19.89 16.78 -11.04
N SER A 57 19.05 17.37 -11.92
CA SER A 57 19.46 18.48 -12.77
C SER A 57 19.64 19.79 -12.03
N ASP A 58 18.75 20.11 -11.06
CA ASP A 58 18.70 21.41 -10.42
C ASP A 58 19.59 21.50 -9.19
N LEU A 59 19.73 20.37 -8.44
CA LEU A 59 20.45 20.30 -7.17
C LEU A 59 21.71 19.42 -7.24
N GLY A 60 21.98 18.77 -8.38
CA GLY A 60 23.17 17.92 -8.58
C GLY A 60 23.16 16.62 -7.78
N PHE A 61 22.00 16.08 -7.37
CA PHE A 61 21.93 14.86 -6.56
C PHE A 61 22.40 13.64 -7.37
N SER A 62 23.26 12.82 -6.75
CA SER A 62 23.66 11.53 -7.30
C SER A 62 22.51 10.50 -7.25
N ASN A 63 22.65 9.37 -7.94
CA ASN A 63 21.68 8.28 -7.83
C ASN A 63 21.72 7.64 -6.43
N VAL A 64 22.88 7.58 -5.79
CA VAL A 64 23.02 7.15 -4.39
C VAL A 64 22.29 8.11 -3.46
N ALA A 65 22.48 9.42 -3.61
CA ALA A 65 21.77 10.43 -2.81
C ALA A 65 20.24 10.32 -2.93
N TYR A 66 19.75 10.13 -4.15
CA TYR A 66 18.34 9.86 -4.38
C TYR A 66 17.88 8.56 -3.68
N GLY A 67 18.63 7.48 -3.84
CA GLY A 67 18.33 6.18 -3.23
C GLY A 67 18.31 6.25 -1.70
N LEU A 68 19.27 6.94 -1.09
CA LEU A 68 19.33 7.17 0.35
C LEU A 68 18.13 7.98 0.84
N GLY A 69 17.78 9.08 0.17
CA GLY A 69 16.62 9.88 0.53
C GLY A 69 15.29 9.11 0.40
N ALA A 70 15.16 8.28 -0.65
CA ALA A 70 14.02 7.39 -0.79
C ALA A 70 13.94 6.40 0.39
N SER A 71 15.09 5.85 0.81
CA SER A 71 15.19 4.91 1.93
C SER A 71 14.96 5.56 3.29
N MET A 72 15.35 6.84 3.49
CA MET A 72 15.12 7.56 4.75
C MET A 72 13.63 7.68 5.10
N PHE A 73 12.77 7.75 4.10
CA PHE A 73 11.32 7.63 4.32
C PHE A 73 10.96 6.32 5.02
N VAL A 74 11.46 5.20 4.53
CA VAL A 74 11.15 3.88 5.09
C VAL A 74 11.76 3.72 6.49
N VAL A 75 12.96 4.24 6.71
CA VAL A 75 13.61 4.26 8.04
C VAL A 75 12.72 5.01 9.05
N GLY A 76 12.28 6.22 8.71
CA GLY A 76 11.36 6.99 9.56
C GLY A 76 10.05 6.25 9.80
N TYR A 77 9.47 5.67 8.74
CA TYR A 77 8.23 4.91 8.82
C TYR A 77 8.34 3.72 9.79
N VAL A 78 9.35 2.88 9.65
CA VAL A 78 9.55 1.66 10.47
C VAL A 78 9.78 2.01 11.94
N ILE A 79 10.60 3.01 12.24
CA ILE A 79 10.91 3.43 13.61
C ILE A 79 9.64 3.92 14.33
N PHE A 80 8.80 4.69 13.65
CA PHE A 80 7.64 5.32 14.27
C PHE A 80 6.32 4.55 14.08
N GLU A 81 6.27 3.44 13.32
CA GLU A 81 5.05 2.68 13.07
C GLU A 81 4.43 2.15 14.36
N VAL A 82 5.22 1.48 15.22
CA VAL A 82 4.72 0.93 16.48
C VAL A 82 4.32 2.02 17.48
N PRO A 83 5.18 3.04 17.78
CA PRO A 83 4.79 4.15 18.63
C PRO A 83 3.52 4.85 18.16
N SER A 84 3.40 5.14 16.85
CA SER A 84 2.23 5.80 16.28
C SER A 84 0.95 5.02 16.51
N ASN A 85 0.97 3.69 16.33
CA ASN A 85 -0.18 2.85 16.57
C ASN A 85 -0.58 2.79 18.05
N LEU A 86 0.38 2.80 18.97
CA LEU A 86 0.08 2.87 20.41
C LEU A 86 -0.65 4.18 20.77
N PHE A 87 -0.22 5.31 20.18
CA PHE A 87 -0.91 6.58 20.37
C PHE A 87 -2.32 6.59 19.74
N LEU A 88 -2.50 5.95 18.59
CA LEU A 88 -3.80 5.82 17.94
C LEU A 88 -4.84 5.14 18.86
N TYR A 89 -4.47 4.07 19.55
CA TYR A 89 -5.36 3.41 20.52
C TYR A 89 -5.76 4.30 21.70
N ARG A 90 -4.87 5.22 22.11
CA ARG A 90 -5.13 6.13 23.25
C ARG A 90 -5.94 7.37 22.87
N VAL A 91 -5.65 7.94 21.71
CA VAL A 91 -6.21 9.24 21.26
C VAL A 91 -7.52 9.07 20.48
N GLY A 92 -7.73 7.89 19.89
CA GLY A 92 -8.81 7.60 18.96
C GLY A 92 -8.37 7.70 17.49
N ALA A 93 -8.99 6.85 16.65
CA ALA A 93 -8.56 6.69 15.27
C ALA A 93 -8.75 7.96 14.43
N ARG A 94 -9.91 8.63 14.55
CA ARG A 94 -10.24 9.85 13.83
C ARG A 94 -9.19 10.96 14.04
N ARG A 95 -8.93 11.29 15.30
CA ARG A 95 -7.99 12.35 15.66
C ARG A 95 -6.58 12.01 15.25
N TRP A 96 -6.18 10.77 15.42
CA TRP A 96 -4.82 10.34 15.12
C TRP A 96 -4.56 10.25 13.60
N ILE A 97 -5.48 9.71 12.81
CA ILE A 97 -5.40 9.70 11.35
C ILE A 97 -5.38 11.13 10.80
N ALA A 98 -6.23 12.02 11.32
CA ALA A 98 -6.20 13.43 10.93
C ALA A 98 -4.85 14.09 11.24
N ARG A 99 -4.28 13.85 12.43
CA ARG A 99 -2.94 14.34 12.80
C ARG A 99 -1.88 13.82 11.82
N ILE A 100 -1.90 12.53 11.49
CA ILE A 100 -0.98 11.92 10.53
C ILE A 100 -1.08 12.66 9.19
N MET A 101 -2.28 12.79 8.63
CA MET A 101 -2.52 13.46 7.35
C MET A 101 -2.00 14.90 7.33
N ILE A 102 -2.29 15.69 8.38
CA ILE A 102 -1.87 17.09 8.48
C ILE A 102 -0.35 17.18 8.63
N SER A 103 0.25 16.44 9.59
CA SER A 103 1.68 16.54 9.85
C SER A 103 2.54 16.03 8.68
N TRP A 104 2.13 14.95 8.04
CA TRP A 104 2.76 14.44 6.84
C TRP A 104 2.57 15.42 5.66
N GLY A 105 1.36 15.96 5.44
CA GLY A 105 1.10 16.95 4.39
C GLY A 105 1.98 18.20 4.52
N ILE A 106 2.18 18.70 5.75
CA ILE A 106 3.11 19.81 6.04
C ILE A 106 4.54 19.39 5.68
N ALA A 107 5.00 18.22 6.14
CA ALA A 107 6.36 17.76 5.88
C ALA A 107 6.62 17.59 4.37
N THR A 108 5.64 17.06 3.61
CA THR A 108 5.72 16.96 2.16
C THR A 108 5.75 18.35 1.49
N ALA A 109 4.93 19.29 1.93
CA ALA A 109 4.97 20.66 1.40
C ALA A 109 6.31 21.36 1.68
N LEU A 110 6.95 21.09 2.82
CA LEU A 110 8.27 21.63 3.16
C LEU A 110 9.40 21.13 2.23
N MET A 111 9.16 20.07 1.45
CA MET A 111 10.12 19.59 0.45
C MET A 111 10.50 20.65 -0.58
N ILE A 112 9.68 21.69 -0.82
CA ILE A 112 10.00 22.78 -1.73
C ILE A 112 11.26 23.57 -1.32
N PHE A 113 11.65 23.48 -0.04
CA PHE A 113 12.82 24.18 0.51
C PHE A 113 14.10 23.36 0.46
N ILE A 114 14.10 22.18 -0.17
CA ILE A 114 15.31 21.36 -0.33
C ILE A 114 16.34 22.16 -1.14
N ARG A 115 17.58 22.18 -0.61
CA ARG A 115 18.76 22.77 -1.28
C ARG A 115 19.98 21.87 -1.23
N THR A 116 20.01 20.91 -0.30
CA THR A 116 21.11 19.98 -0.09
C THR A 116 20.57 18.56 0.12
N GLU A 117 21.43 17.56 -0.07
CA GLU A 117 21.10 16.17 0.20
C GLU A 117 20.65 15.94 1.65
N TRP A 118 21.27 16.65 2.61
CA TRP A 118 20.90 16.56 4.04
C TRP A 118 19.48 17.07 4.31
N HIS A 119 19.06 18.17 3.67
CA HIS A 119 17.65 18.61 3.74
C HIS A 119 16.72 17.56 3.18
N PHE A 120 17.11 16.92 2.07
CA PHE A 120 16.34 15.86 1.46
C PHE A 120 16.20 14.64 2.38
N TYR A 121 17.31 14.16 2.96
CA TYR A 121 17.28 13.02 3.89
C TYR A 121 16.46 13.30 5.14
N ALA A 122 16.65 14.47 5.75
CA ALA A 122 15.92 14.87 6.96
C ALA A 122 14.41 14.98 6.72
N LEU A 123 14.00 15.62 5.62
CA LEU A 123 12.57 15.75 5.28
C LEU A 123 11.96 14.42 4.89
N ARG A 124 12.65 13.56 4.14
CA ARG A 124 12.19 12.22 3.81
C ARG A 124 12.00 11.35 5.05
N PHE A 125 12.96 11.41 6.00
CA PHE A 125 12.81 10.75 7.29
C PHE A 125 11.61 11.29 8.06
N LEU A 126 11.44 12.60 8.11
CA LEU A 126 10.32 13.25 8.80
C LEU A 126 8.98 12.85 8.18
N ILE A 127 8.86 12.85 6.84
CA ILE A 127 7.65 12.41 6.13
C ILE A 127 7.32 10.97 6.53
N GLY A 128 8.30 10.06 6.50
CA GLY A 128 8.12 8.67 6.92
C GLY A 128 7.68 8.53 8.37
N ALA A 129 8.30 9.28 9.29
CA ALA A 129 7.93 9.31 10.71
C ALA A 129 6.51 9.85 10.95
N MET A 130 6.09 10.88 10.19
CA MET A 130 4.76 11.47 10.29
C MET A 130 3.67 10.61 9.64
N GLU A 131 3.97 9.91 8.54
CA GLU A 131 3.04 8.97 7.87
C GLU A 131 2.92 7.65 8.63
N ALA A 132 3.89 7.31 9.46
CA ALA A 132 3.93 6.05 10.20
C ALA A 132 2.64 5.81 10.99
N GLY A 133 2.12 4.58 10.88
CA GLY A 133 0.85 4.18 11.51
C GLY A 133 -0.40 4.53 10.71
N PHE A 134 -0.30 5.17 9.53
CA PHE A 134 -1.46 5.52 8.71
C PHE A 134 -2.21 4.27 8.20
N ALA A 135 -1.53 3.37 7.50
CA ALA A 135 -2.15 2.17 6.96
C ALA A 135 -2.71 1.24 8.06
N PRO A 136 -1.94 0.85 9.11
CA PRO A 136 -2.49 0.06 10.19
C PRO A 136 -3.56 0.82 10.99
N GLY A 137 -3.48 2.13 11.09
CA GLY A 137 -4.50 2.98 11.71
C GLY A 137 -5.84 2.93 10.97
N ILE A 138 -5.83 2.99 9.64
CA ILE A 138 -7.03 2.79 8.83
C ILE A 138 -7.57 1.38 8.99
N LEU A 139 -6.71 0.35 8.92
CA LEU A 139 -7.14 -1.04 9.12
C LEU A 139 -7.80 -1.23 10.48
N TYR A 140 -7.23 -0.65 11.54
CA TYR A 140 -7.86 -0.65 12.86
C TYR A 140 -9.21 0.08 12.86
N TYR A 141 -9.28 1.27 12.24
CA TYR A 141 -10.54 2.01 12.12
C TYR A 141 -11.64 1.19 11.43
N LEU A 142 -11.30 0.48 10.37
CA LEU A 142 -12.24 -0.41 9.67
C LEU A 142 -12.73 -1.55 10.58
N THR A 143 -11.93 -2.03 11.54
CA THR A 143 -12.39 -3.05 12.50
C THR A 143 -13.43 -2.54 13.48
N LEU A 144 -13.47 -1.23 13.73
CA LEU A 144 -14.47 -0.60 14.60
C LEU A 144 -15.83 -0.42 13.91
N TRP A 145 -15.86 -0.44 12.56
CA TRP A 145 -17.04 -0.13 11.77
C TRP A 145 -17.59 -1.31 10.97
N PHE A 146 -16.80 -2.35 10.74
CA PHE A 146 -17.22 -3.47 9.90
C PHE A 146 -17.11 -4.81 10.64
N PRO A 147 -18.19 -5.65 10.58
CA PRO A 147 -18.14 -7.03 11.05
C PRO A 147 -17.05 -7.83 10.32
N ALA A 148 -16.52 -8.86 10.98
CA ALA A 148 -15.43 -9.68 10.45
C ALA A 148 -15.74 -10.32 9.09
N SER A 149 -17.01 -10.72 8.87
CA SER A 149 -17.54 -11.28 7.61
C SER A 149 -17.32 -10.36 6.40
N HIS A 150 -17.30 -9.03 6.61
CA HIS A 150 -17.20 -8.03 5.55
C HIS A 150 -15.83 -7.36 5.47
N ARG A 151 -14.98 -7.49 6.51
CA ARG A 151 -13.65 -6.80 6.58
C ARG A 151 -12.75 -7.12 5.40
N GLY A 152 -12.69 -8.38 4.97
CA GLY A 152 -11.87 -8.80 3.84
C GLY A 152 -12.19 -8.03 2.56
N ARG A 153 -13.50 -7.93 2.23
CA ARG A 153 -13.97 -7.18 1.07
C ARG A 153 -13.66 -5.69 1.18
N ILE A 154 -13.91 -5.08 2.33
CA ILE A 154 -13.67 -3.65 2.58
C ILE A 154 -12.17 -3.32 2.52
N THR A 155 -11.32 -4.14 3.12
CA THR A 155 -9.86 -3.99 3.06
C THR A 155 -9.33 -4.13 1.62
N SER A 156 -9.93 -5.02 0.82
CA SER A 156 -9.56 -5.14 -0.60
C SER A 156 -9.82 -3.85 -1.38
N PHE A 157 -10.91 -3.14 -1.11
CA PHE A 157 -11.16 -1.82 -1.71
C PHE A 157 -10.08 -0.80 -1.35
N MET A 158 -9.57 -0.84 -0.13
CA MET A 158 -8.46 0.02 0.29
C MET A 158 -7.19 -0.27 -0.53
N PHE A 159 -6.85 -1.54 -0.75
CA PHE A 159 -5.68 -1.90 -1.57
C PHE A 159 -5.86 -1.53 -3.06
N VAL A 160 -7.08 -1.57 -3.59
CA VAL A 160 -7.36 -1.08 -4.94
C VAL A 160 -6.98 0.40 -5.08
N ALA A 161 -7.17 1.23 -4.04
CA ALA A 161 -6.78 2.64 -4.06
C ALA A 161 -5.26 2.84 -4.29
N SER A 162 -4.40 1.89 -3.86
CA SER A 162 -2.97 1.97 -4.13
C SER A 162 -2.64 1.78 -5.61
N ALA A 163 -3.33 0.88 -6.31
CA ALA A 163 -3.18 0.71 -7.76
C ALA A 163 -3.69 1.95 -8.51
N PHE A 164 -4.81 2.53 -8.08
CA PHE A 164 -5.31 3.79 -8.63
C PHE A 164 -4.34 4.95 -8.49
N SER A 165 -3.58 5.00 -7.40
CA SER A 165 -2.51 5.99 -7.24
C SER A 165 -1.43 5.88 -8.33
N GLY A 166 -1.03 4.66 -8.71
CA GLY A 166 -0.09 4.46 -9.83
C GLY A 166 -0.71 4.83 -11.18
N ILE A 167 -1.97 4.45 -11.41
CA ILE A 167 -2.68 4.66 -12.67
C ILE A 167 -2.93 6.15 -12.94
N PHE A 168 -3.40 6.89 -11.95
CA PHE A 168 -3.74 8.31 -12.08
C PHE A 168 -2.63 9.22 -11.59
N GLY A 169 -1.93 8.84 -10.52
CA GLY A 169 -0.88 9.66 -9.93
C GLY A 169 0.33 9.82 -10.84
N ALA A 170 0.75 8.79 -11.56
CA ALA A 170 1.90 8.90 -12.46
C ALA A 170 1.65 9.87 -13.63
N PRO A 171 0.52 9.82 -14.37
CA PRO A 171 0.17 10.85 -15.35
C PRO A 171 0.09 12.26 -14.76
N VAL A 172 -0.57 12.41 -13.58
CA VAL A 172 -0.68 13.71 -12.90
C VAL A 172 0.70 14.23 -12.50
N ALA A 173 1.58 13.38 -11.95
CA ALA A 173 2.94 13.76 -11.61
C ALA A 173 3.73 14.23 -12.84
N GLY A 174 3.62 13.50 -13.95
CA GLY A 174 4.28 13.87 -15.21
C GLY A 174 3.78 15.20 -15.78
N LEU A 175 2.45 15.44 -15.74
CA LEU A 175 1.83 16.69 -16.19
C LEU A 175 2.25 17.89 -15.31
N ILE A 176 2.27 17.72 -13.99
CA ILE A 176 2.73 18.76 -13.06
C ILE A 176 4.19 19.08 -13.33
N LEU A 177 5.04 18.06 -13.39
CA LEU A 177 6.48 18.22 -13.55
C LEU A 177 6.84 18.97 -14.85
N GLY A 178 6.14 18.70 -15.95
CA GLY A 178 6.36 19.35 -17.24
C GLY A 178 5.61 20.66 -17.40
N GLY A 179 4.33 20.70 -17.01
CA GLY A 179 3.43 21.83 -17.28
C GLY A 179 3.55 23.00 -16.30
N LEU A 180 3.99 22.75 -15.06
CA LEU A 180 4.12 23.79 -14.03
C LEU A 180 5.58 24.21 -13.79
N ASN A 181 6.53 23.70 -14.57
CA ASN A 181 7.93 24.08 -14.42
C ASN A 181 8.14 25.56 -14.76
N GLY A 182 8.71 26.33 -13.81
CA GLY A 182 8.91 27.78 -13.93
C GLY A 182 7.70 28.64 -13.55
N VAL A 183 6.51 28.06 -13.34
CA VAL A 183 5.32 28.81 -12.95
C VAL A 183 5.51 29.37 -11.53
N ALA A 184 5.22 30.67 -11.35
CA ALA A 184 5.42 31.41 -10.11
C ALA A 184 6.85 31.33 -9.54
N GLY A 185 7.85 31.06 -10.37
CA GLY A 185 9.25 30.93 -9.96
C GLY A 185 9.63 29.59 -9.33
N PHE A 186 8.70 28.62 -9.28
CA PHE A 186 8.95 27.29 -8.75
C PHE A 186 9.29 26.29 -9.86
N ALA A 187 10.22 25.37 -9.58
CA ALA A 187 10.50 24.23 -10.42
C ALA A 187 9.33 23.23 -10.38
N GLY A 188 9.17 22.39 -11.41
CA GLY A 188 8.10 21.40 -11.49
C GLY A 188 8.07 20.42 -10.32
N TRP A 189 9.25 20.01 -9.81
CA TRP A 189 9.32 19.13 -8.63
C TRP A 189 8.81 19.80 -7.35
N GLN A 190 8.92 21.12 -7.20
CA GLN A 190 8.37 21.85 -6.07
C GLN A 190 6.84 21.84 -6.13
N TRP A 191 6.26 22.08 -7.31
CA TRP A 191 4.82 21.97 -7.53
C TRP A 191 4.31 20.55 -7.27
N LEU A 192 5.10 19.54 -7.61
CA LEU A 192 4.74 18.14 -7.37
C LEU A 192 4.62 17.83 -5.88
N PHE A 193 5.54 18.34 -5.04
CA PHE A 193 5.44 18.20 -3.59
C PHE A 193 4.30 19.02 -2.98
N LEU A 194 4.02 20.21 -3.50
CA LEU A 194 2.84 20.98 -3.08
C LEU A 194 1.55 20.25 -3.44
N ALA A 195 1.46 19.67 -4.63
CA ALA A 195 0.29 18.91 -5.07
C ALA A 195 0.11 17.61 -4.27
N GLY A 196 1.18 17.02 -3.74
CA GLY A 196 1.11 15.89 -2.81
C GLY A 196 0.73 16.31 -1.39
N GLY A 197 1.33 17.39 -0.88
CA GLY A 197 1.20 17.79 0.53
C GLY A 197 -0.07 18.60 0.85
N LEU A 198 -0.39 19.63 0.07
CA LEU A 198 -1.52 20.53 0.39
C LEU A 198 -2.88 19.82 0.44
N PRO A 199 -3.25 18.92 -0.48
CA PRO A 199 -4.49 18.18 -0.37
C PRO A 199 -4.57 17.33 0.89
N CYS A 200 -3.45 16.83 1.41
CA CYS A 200 -3.42 16.06 2.64
C CYS A 200 -3.84 16.88 3.87
N LEU A 201 -3.56 18.19 3.87
CA LEU A 201 -4.06 19.09 4.92
C LEU A 201 -5.58 19.17 4.90
N VAL A 202 -6.15 19.37 3.71
CA VAL A 202 -7.61 19.42 3.51
C VAL A 202 -8.25 18.07 3.89
N LEU A 203 -7.67 16.98 3.44
CA LEU A 203 -8.14 15.63 3.77
C LEU A 203 -8.04 15.33 5.27
N GLY A 204 -6.97 15.80 5.94
CA GLY A 204 -6.84 15.68 7.39
C GLY A 204 -7.96 16.42 8.15
N VAL A 205 -8.32 17.62 7.70
CA VAL A 205 -9.47 18.36 8.25
C VAL A 205 -10.79 17.64 7.95
N LEU A 206 -10.95 17.10 6.73
CA LEU A 206 -12.14 16.32 6.38
C LEU A 206 -12.26 15.04 7.22
N VAL A 207 -11.15 14.32 7.47
CA VAL A 207 -11.12 13.18 8.39
C VAL A 207 -11.59 13.59 9.78
N LEU A 208 -11.06 14.71 10.31
CA LEU A 208 -11.43 15.21 11.62
C LEU A 208 -12.91 15.60 11.73
N THR A 209 -13.51 16.09 10.65
CA THR A 209 -14.90 16.62 10.67
C THR A 209 -15.95 15.65 10.17
N ARG A 210 -15.59 14.64 9.35
CA ARG A 210 -16.53 13.75 8.67
C ARG A 210 -16.53 12.31 9.19
N LEU A 211 -15.43 11.85 9.81
CA LEU A 211 -15.37 10.53 10.43
C LEU A 211 -15.83 10.63 11.89
N ASP A 212 -16.41 9.53 12.37
CA ASP A 212 -16.79 9.35 13.77
C ASP A 212 -15.87 8.30 14.41
N ASP A 213 -15.52 8.44 15.69
CA ASP A 213 -14.67 7.46 16.38
C ASP A 213 -15.44 6.21 16.77
N ARG A 214 -16.75 6.32 17.07
CA ARG A 214 -17.60 5.23 17.58
C ARG A 214 -18.94 5.18 16.85
N ILE A 215 -19.47 4.00 16.72
CA ILE A 215 -20.81 3.77 16.14
C ILE A 215 -21.88 4.54 16.93
N ALA A 216 -21.76 4.63 18.25
CA ALA A 216 -22.69 5.38 19.10
C ALA A 216 -22.77 6.87 18.75
N ASP A 217 -21.64 7.47 18.32
CA ASP A 217 -21.55 8.89 18.00
C ASP A 217 -22.08 9.23 16.58
N ALA A 218 -22.35 8.21 15.76
CA ALA A 218 -22.78 8.36 14.36
C ALA A 218 -24.23 8.83 14.27
N ARG A 219 -24.43 10.15 14.06
CA ARG A 219 -25.76 10.76 13.93
C ARG A 219 -26.51 10.35 12.65
N TRP A 220 -25.84 9.78 11.68
CA TRP A 220 -26.38 9.33 10.40
C TRP A 220 -26.85 7.87 10.40
N LEU A 221 -26.66 7.14 11.50
CA LEU A 221 -27.19 5.79 11.75
C LEU A 221 -28.40 5.87 12.70
N ALA A 222 -29.45 5.13 12.38
CA ALA A 222 -30.60 4.96 13.28
C ALA A 222 -30.22 4.07 14.48
N GLU A 223 -30.87 4.23 15.62
CA GLU A 223 -30.56 3.44 16.83
C GLU A 223 -30.65 1.92 16.62
N PRO A 224 -31.62 1.34 15.88
CA PRO A 224 -31.63 -0.09 15.55
C PRO A 224 -30.42 -0.53 14.74
N GLU A 225 -29.96 0.31 13.78
CA GLU A 225 -28.76 0.05 12.96
C GLU A 225 -27.49 0.03 13.82
N LYS A 226 -27.37 0.99 14.77
CA LYS A 226 -26.25 1.04 15.74
C LYS A 226 -26.22 -0.19 16.63
N ALA A 227 -27.36 -0.59 17.18
CA ALA A 227 -27.47 -1.75 18.04
C ALA A 227 -27.06 -3.04 17.33
N LEU A 228 -27.58 -3.26 16.12
CA LEU A 228 -27.27 -4.43 15.30
C LEU A 228 -25.77 -4.47 14.96
N LEU A 229 -25.23 -3.36 14.45
CA LEU A 229 -23.81 -3.28 14.05
C LEU A 229 -22.86 -3.50 15.24
N SER A 230 -23.17 -2.87 16.40
CA SER A 230 -22.37 -3.00 17.61
C SER A 230 -22.39 -4.43 18.17
N SER A 231 -23.55 -5.10 18.15
CA SER A 231 -23.67 -6.48 18.61
C SER A 231 -22.87 -7.45 17.74
N ARG A 232 -22.88 -7.28 16.41
CA ARG A 232 -22.12 -8.10 15.47
C ARG A 232 -20.62 -7.96 15.66
N ILE A 233 -20.14 -6.72 15.87
CA ILE A 233 -18.73 -6.45 16.11
C ILE A 233 -18.28 -6.99 17.48
N ALA A 234 -19.10 -6.83 18.54
CA ALA A 234 -18.78 -7.28 19.88
C ALA A 234 -18.72 -8.82 19.99
N HIS A 235 -19.57 -9.54 19.26
CA HIS A 235 -19.60 -11.01 19.30
C HIS A 235 -18.27 -11.61 18.81
N HIS A 236 -17.68 -11.02 17.80
CA HIS A 236 -16.42 -11.52 17.22
C HIS A 236 -15.18 -11.22 18.08
N ASN A 237 -15.19 -10.13 18.82
CA ASN A 237 -14.04 -9.75 19.65
C ASN A 237 -13.88 -10.61 20.92
N ARG A 238 -14.88 -11.45 21.29
CA ARG A 238 -14.82 -12.38 22.43
C ARG A 238 -14.05 -13.67 22.14
N ASP A 239 -13.92 -14.04 20.87
CA ASP A 239 -13.29 -15.31 20.46
C ASP A 239 -11.77 -15.21 20.26
N ILE A 240 -11.17 -14.06 20.55
CA ILE A 240 -9.74 -13.83 20.34
C ILE A 240 -8.97 -14.29 21.59
N GLY A 241 -8.45 -15.51 21.55
CA GLY A 241 -7.61 -16.08 22.62
C GLY A 241 -6.27 -15.35 22.79
N ASP A 242 -5.72 -15.46 23.98
CA ASP A 242 -4.48 -14.79 24.41
C ASP A 242 -3.24 -15.54 23.87
N HIS A 243 -2.73 -15.13 22.69
CA HIS A 243 -1.47 -15.65 22.16
C HIS A 243 -0.43 -14.53 22.07
N SER A 244 0.75 -14.78 22.67
CA SER A 244 1.83 -13.79 22.70
C SER A 244 2.52 -13.63 21.34
N LEU A 245 3.09 -12.44 21.07
CA LEU A 245 3.93 -12.15 19.91
C LEU A 245 5.07 -13.18 19.74
N LEU A 246 5.69 -13.59 20.84
CA LEU A 246 6.73 -14.62 20.88
C LEU A 246 6.23 -15.98 20.37
N GLY A 247 4.97 -16.31 20.62
CA GLY A 247 4.33 -17.51 20.07
C GLY A 247 4.19 -17.47 18.55
N ALA A 248 3.86 -16.31 18.00
CA ALA A 248 3.77 -16.11 16.57
C ALA A 248 5.14 -16.27 15.85
N ILE A 249 6.20 -15.67 16.40
CA ILE A 249 7.57 -15.75 15.85
C ILE A 249 8.10 -17.20 15.85
N LYS A 250 7.75 -17.99 16.86
CA LYS A 250 8.18 -19.38 17.00
C LYS A 250 7.45 -20.33 16.06
N GLN A 251 6.42 -19.90 15.37
CA GLN A 251 5.68 -20.76 14.43
C GLN A 251 6.57 -21.19 13.25
N PRO A 252 6.58 -22.49 12.91
CA PRO A 252 7.29 -22.97 11.74
C PRO A 252 6.80 -22.23 10.47
N GLY A 253 7.74 -21.63 9.74
CA GLY A 253 7.44 -20.88 8.52
C GLY A 253 7.25 -19.37 8.68
N PHE A 254 7.23 -18.81 9.91
CA PHE A 254 7.10 -17.38 10.15
C PHE A 254 8.22 -16.57 9.46
N LEU A 255 9.47 -16.92 9.74
CA LEU A 255 10.64 -16.25 9.14
C LEU A 255 10.68 -16.42 7.62
N MET A 256 10.21 -17.57 7.12
CA MET A 256 10.13 -17.81 5.69
C MET A 256 9.12 -16.89 5.00
N ILE A 257 7.93 -16.75 5.56
CA ILE A 257 6.93 -15.81 5.06
C ILE A 257 7.46 -14.37 5.10
N ALA A 258 8.11 -13.98 6.20
CA ALA A 258 8.73 -12.66 6.32
C ALA A 258 9.82 -12.44 5.24
N LEU A 259 10.65 -13.45 4.97
CA LEU A 259 11.67 -13.39 3.93
C LEU A 259 11.07 -13.30 2.53
N ILE A 260 10.04 -14.09 2.21
CA ILE A 260 9.33 -13.98 0.92
C ILE A 260 8.79 -12.57 0.74
N TYR A 261 8.16 -11.99 1.78
CA TYR A 261 7.64 -10.63 1.71
C TYR A 261 8.72 -9.58 1.51
N PHE A 262 9.83 -9.70 2.24
CA PHE A 262 10.99 -8.84 2.06
C PHE A 262 11.51 -8.85 0.62
N LEU A 263 11.65 -10.04 0.02
CA LEU A 263 12.12 -10.19 -1.35
C LEU A 263 11.14 -9.59 -2.38
N LEU A 264 9.83 -9.80 -2.19
CA LEU A 264 8.79 -9.19 -3.03
C LEU A 264 8.78 -7.66 -2.89
N GLN A 265 9.01 -7.15 -1.68
CA GLN A 265 9.09 -5.71 -1.43
C GLN A 265 10.32 -5.07 -2.11
N ILE A 266 11.46 -5.75 -2.18
CA ILE A 266 12.60 -5.27 -2.99
C ILE A 266 12.15 -5.03 -4.45
N GLY A 267 11.42 -5.95 -5.03
CA GLY A 267 10.86 -5.79 -6.38
C GLY A 267 9.85 -4.65 -6.49
N SER A 268 8.93 -4.55 -5.52
CA SER A 268 7.90 -3.50 -5.48
C SER A 268 8.53 -2.10 -5.43
N TYR A 269 9.49 -1.91 -4.53
CA TYR A 269 10.21 -0.63 -4.41
C TYR A 269 11.11 -0.36 -5.63
N GLY A 270 11.67 -1.42 -6.26
CA GLY A 270 12.41 -1.32 -7.52
C GLY A 270 11.55 -0.73 -8.63
N LEU A 271 10.34 -1.25 -8.84
CA LEU A 271 9.39 -0.71 -9.82
C LEU A 271 8.97 0.73 -9.47
N ASN A 272 8.60 0.98 -8.21
CA ASN A 272 8.07 2.29 -7.78
C ASN A 272 9.08 3.43 -7.92
N PHE A 273 10.34 3.21 -7.54
CA PHE A 273 11.35 4.27 -7.52
C PHE A 273 12.14 4.39 -8.82
N TRP A 274 12.25 3.32 -9.60
CA TRP A 274 13.09 3.29 -10.80
C TRP A 274 12.32 3.08 -12.09
N GLY A 275 11.06 2.66 -12.04
CA GLY A 275 10.22 2.48 -13.23
C GLY A 275 10.14 3.72 -14.13
N PRO A 276 9.81 4.92 -13.60
CA PRO A 276 9.80 6.15 -14.40
C PRO A 276 11.16 6.51 -14.99
N ASP A 277 12.27 6.24 -14.27
CA ASP A 277 13.63 6.47 -14.74
C ASP A 277 13.99 5.58 -15.94
N LEU A 278 13.62 4.31 -15.91
CA LEU A 278 13.80 3.37 -17.02
C LEU A 278 13.03 3.84 -18.26
N ILE A 279 11.75 4.21 -18.09
CA ILE A 279 10.90 4.71 -19.17
C ILE A 279 11.47 6.00 -19.78
N LYS A 280 11.92 6.93 -18.92
CA LYS A 280 12.53 8.18 -19.38
C LYS A 280 13.80 7.94 -20.18
N THR A 281 14.67 7.05 -19.69
CA THR A 281 15.93 6.71 -20.34
C THR A 281 15.70 6.07 -21.72
N ALA A 282 14.75 5.15 -21.82
CA ALA A 282 14.46 4.44 -23.06
C ALA A 282 13.67 5.29 -24.09
N SER A 283 12.80 6.19 -23.60
CA SER A 283 11.96 7.01 -24.50
C SER A 283 12.59 8.33 -24.90
N GLY A 284 13.54 8.86 -24.10
CA GLY A 284 13.99 10.25 -24.21
C GLY A 284 12.86 11.27 -24.04
N GLY A 285 11.69 10.80 -23.54
CA GLY A 285 10.43 11.52 -23.56
C GLY A 285 10.32 12.63 -22.52
N GLN A 286 9.36 13.52 -22.76
CA GLN A 286 8.95 14.54 -21.81
C GLN A 286 8.28 13.90 -20.57
N ALA A 287 8.31 14.59 -19.43
CA ALA A 287 7.78 14.10 -18.18
C ALA A 287 6.32 13.62 -18.25
N ALA A 288 5.47 14.32 -19.01
CA ALA A 288 4.08 13.92 -19.23
C ALA A 288 3.97 12.55 -19.91
N SER A 289 4.71 12.32 -21.01
CA SER A 289 4.72 11.02 -21.70
C SER A 289 5.21 9.90 -20.78
N VAL A 290 6.27 10.15 -20.00
CA VAL A 290 6.77 9.20 -18.99
C VAL A 290 5.70 8.88 -17.95
N GLY A 291 4.92 9.89 -17.54
CA GLY A 291 3.81 9.69 -16.59
C GLY A 291 2.74 8.75 -17.14
N PHE A 292 2.27 8.96 -18.37
CA PHE A 292 1.27 8.08 -19.00
C PHE A 292 1.80 6.67 -19.23
N LEU A 293 3.04 6.52 -19.69
CA LEU A 293 3.66 5.20 -19.85
C LEU A 293 3.83 4.47 -18.52
N THR A 294 4.15 5.20 -17.44
CA THR A 294 4.28 4.63 -16.10
C THR A 294 2.96 4.08 -15.57
N ALA A 295 1.80 4.57 -16.02
CA ALA A 295 0.50 4.02 -15.63
C ALA A 295 0.27 2.58 -16.13
N ILE A 296 0.88 2.18 -17.26
CA ILE A 296 0.66 0.88 -17.91
C ILE A 296 1.00 -0.30 -16.98
N PRO A 297 2.18 -0.38 -16.34
CA PRO A 297 2.49 -1.44 -15.37
C PRO A 297 1.46 -1.55 -14.24
N TYR A 298 0.96 -0.43 -13.73
CA TYR A 298 -0.05 -0.43 -12.66
C TYR A 298 -1.43 -0.86 -13.15
N ILE A 299 -1.82 -0.53 -14.38
CA ILE A 299 -3.05 -1.04 -15.01
C ILE A 299 -2.96 -2.56 -15.16
N CYS A 300 -1.86 -3.08 -15.71
CA CYS A 300 -1.63 -4.52 -15.83
C CYS A 300 -1.63 -5.21 -14.47
N GLY A 301 -1.03 -4.56 -13.46
CA GLY A 301 -1.03 -5.01 -12.08
C GLY A 301 -2.44 -5.08 -11.48
N ALA A 302 -3.27 -4.06 -11.68
CA ALA A 302 -4.65 -4.03 -11.21
C ALA A 302 -5.51 -5.14 -11.86
N ILE A 303 -5.37 -5.34 -13.16
CA ILE A 303 -6.05 -6.43 -13.89
C ILE A 303 -5.58 -7.78 -13.35
N SER A 304 -4.27 -7.98 -13.23
CA SER A 304 -3.68 -9.21 -12.68
C SER A 304 -4.17 -9.49 -11.26
N MET A 305 -4.23 -8.47 -10.40
CA MET A 305 -4.74 -8.59 -9.04
C MET A 305 -6.19 -9.10 -9.00
N MET A 306 -7.06 -8.60 -9.88
CA MET A 306 -8.47 -9.05 -9.95
C MET A 306 -8.60 -10.48 -10.49
N VAL A 307 -7.86 -10.81 -11.55
CA VAL A 307 -7.93 -12.14 -12.20
C VAL A 307 -7.29 -13.20 -11.32
N ILE A 308 -6.05 -12.96 -10.89
CA ILE A 308 -5.27 -13.93 -10.10
C ILE A 308 -5.86 -14.08 -8.70
N GLY A 309 -6.38 -12.99 -8.09
CA GLY A 309 -7.09 -13.07 -6.82
C GLY A 309 -8.24 -14.07 -6.87
N ARG A 310 -9.12 -13.98 -7.89
CA ARG A 310 -10.24 -14.91 -8.08
C ARG A 310 -9.78 -16.36 -8.33
N LEU A 311 -8.77 -16.54 -9.17
CA LEU A 311 -8.22 -17.86 -9.47
C LEU A 311 -7.55 -18.49 -8.24
N SER A 312 -6.82 -17.70 -7.47
CA SER A 312 -6.19 -18.13 -6.23
C SER A 312 -7.20 -18.55 -5.17
N ASP A 313 -8.29 -17.78 -5.02
CA ASP A 313 -9.37 -18.11 -4.10
C ASP A 313 -10.13 -19.37 -4.52
N ALA A 314 -10.41 -19.52 -5.81
CA ALA A 314 -11.11 -20.70 -6.35
C ALA A 314 -10.27 -21.99 -6.24
N SER A 315 -8.96 -21.91 -6.40
CA SER A 315 -8.07 -23.09 -6.34
C SER A 315 -7.66 -23.47 -4.92
N GLY A 316 -7.57 -22.46 -4.01
CA GLY A 316 -7.01 -22.60 -2.66
C GLY A 316 -5.49 -22.79 -2.61
N GLU A 317 -4.81 -22.85 -3.77
CA GLU A 317 -3.36 -23.11 -3.87
C GLU A 317 -2.51 -21.81 -3.84
N ARG A 318 -2.77 -20.96 -2.89
CA ARG A 318 -2.19 -19.60 -2.76
C ARG A 318 -0.66 -19.52 -2.94
N PRO A 319 0.17 -20.46 -2.38
CA PRO A 319 1.62 -20.41 -2.59
C PRO A 319 2.04 -20.52 -4.06
N LYS A 320 1.33 -21.31 -4.86
CA LYS A 320 1.64 -21.44 -6.30
C LYS A 320 1.38 -20.14 -7.06
N PHE A 321 0.32 -19.41 -6.70
CA PHE A 321 0.01 -18.12 -7.30
C PHE A 321 1.04 -17.06 -6.91
N VAL A 322 1.45 -17.01 -5.63
CA VAL A 322 2.54 -16.10 -5.19
C VAL A 322 3.83 -16.41 -5.97
N ALA A 323 4.18 -17.67 -6.13
CA ALA A 323 5.35 -18.07 -6.90
C ALA A 323 5.25 -17.71 -8.38
N GLY A 324 4.11 -17.97 -9.02
CA GLY A 324 3.87 -17.60 -10.41
C GLY A 324 3.98 -16.11 -10.67
N LEU A 325 3.42 -15.30 -9.76
CA LEU A 325 3.53 -13.84 -9.81
C LEU A 325 4.97 -13.34 -9.59
N ALA A 326 5.72 -13.98 -8.67
CA ALA A 326 7.12 -13.67 -8.46
C ALA A 326 8.00 -14.05 -9.68
N ILE A 327 7.69 -15.15 -10.37
CA ILE A 327 8.35 -15.51 -11.64
C ILE A 327 8.01 -14.49 -12.73
N ALA A 328 6.75 -14.07 -12.87
CA ALA A 328 6.37 -13.04 -13.82
C ALA A 328 7.11 -11.73 -13.55
N ALA A 329 7.24 -11.35 -12.27
CA ALA A 329 8.01 -10.18 -11.86
C ALA A 329 9.50 -10.32 -12.23
N ALA A 330 10.10 -11.49 -11.98
CA ALA A 330 11.50 -11.76 -12.32
C ALA A 330 11.74 -11.65 -13.84
N LEU A 331 10.89 -12.25 -14.65
CA LEU A 331 10.94 -12.14 -16.11
C LEU A 331 10.79 -10.70 -16.58
N GLY A 332 9.91 -9.93 -15.92
CA GLY A 332 9.76 -8.51 -16.16
C GLY A 332 11.03 -7.71 -15.84
N PHE A 333 11.72 -8.00 -14.72
CA PHE A 333 13.01 -7.37 -14.36
C PHE A 333 14.12 -7.73 -15.35
N PHE A 334 14.23 -9.00 -15.74
CA PHE A 334 15.21 -9.42 -16.75
C PHE A 334 14.94 -8.76 -18.11
N GLY A 335 13.67 -8.73 -18.54
CA GLY A 335 13.27 -8.04 -19.76
C GLY A 335 13.54 -6.54 -19.70
N ALA A 336 13.28 -5.89 -18.56
CA ALA A 336 13.55 -4.47 -18.39
C ALA A 336 15.05 -4.16 -18.46
N GLY A 337 15.90 -5.03 -17.94
CA GLY A 337 17.36 -4.89 -18.09
C GLY A 337 17.85 -5.18 -19.50
N LEU A 338 17.24 -6.13 -20.21
CA LEU A 338 17.62 -6.48 -21.57
C LEU A 338 17.22 -5.41 -22.59
N PHE A 339 16.10 -4.74 -22.37
CA PHE A 339 15.49 -3.80 -23.30
C PHE A 339 15.53 -2.34 -22.80
N ASP A 340 16.49 -1.99 -21.94
CA ASP A 340 16.60 -0.69 -21.28
C ASP A 340 16.71 0.50 -22.25
N LYS A 341 17.09 0.25 -23.53
CA LYS A 341 17.23 1.26 -24.60
C LYS A 341 16.08 1.26 -25.62
N HIS A 342 15.16 0.32 -25.53
CA HIS A 342 14.09 0.12 -26.53
C HIS A 342 12.72 0.21 -25.85
N ILE A 343 12.04 1.34 -26.04
CA ILE A 343 10.81 1.66 -25.29
C ILE A 343 9.71 0.61 -25.46
N VAL A 344 9.45 0.09 -26.66
CA VAL A 344 8.35 -0.86 -26.89
C VAL A 344 8.56 -2.17 -26.14
N PRO A 345 9.68 -2.92 -26.32
CA PRO A 345 9.89 -4.16 -25.57
C PRO A 345 10.09 -3.90 -24.07
N LEU A 346 10.65 -2.74 -23.67
CA LEU A 346 10.71 -2.35 -22.27
C LEU A 346 9.30 -2.24 -21.65
N MET A 347 8.35 -1.62 -22.38
CA MET A 347 6.98 -1.49 -21.87
C MET A 347 6.27 -2.84 -21.70
N PHE A 348 6.51 -3.82 -22.58
CA PHE A 348 6.03 -5.20 -22.35
C PHE A 348 6.66 -5.85 -21.12
N ALA A 349 7.95 -5.66 -20.90
CA ALA A 349 8.65 -6.14 -19.73
C ALA A 349 8.10 -5.49 -18.44
N LEU A 350 7.91 -4.16 -18.44
CA LEU A 350 7.34 -3.44 -17.31
C LEU A 350 5.86 -3.79 -17.06
N ALA A 351 5.08 -4.06 -18.11
CA ALA A 351 3.71 -4.54 -17.98
C ALA A 351 3.66 -5.91 -17.28
N LEU A 352 4.54 -6.84 -17.68
CA LEU A 352 4.69 -8.14 -17.03
C LEU A 352 5.18 -7.99 -15.58
N LEU A 353 6.15 -7.10 -15.34
CA LEU A 353 6.64 -6.76 -14.01
C LEU A 353 5.53 -6.23 -13.11
N GLY A 354 4.74 -5.28 -13.62
CA GLY A 354 3.60 -4.72 -12.90
C GLY A 354 2.55 -5.78 -12.59
N ALA A 355 2.20 -6.62 -13.58
CA ALA A 355 1.27 -7.73 -13.39
C ALA A 355 1.75 -8.72 -12.31
N GLY A 356 3.06 -8.99 -12.26
CA GLY A 356 3.66 -9.85 -11.25
C GLY A 356 3.69 -9.21 -9.87
N ILE A 357 4.33 -8.04 -9.75
CA ILE A 357 4.64 -7.47 -8.43
C ILE A 357 3.41 -6.86 -7.74
N VAL A 358 2.55 -6.13 -8.47
CA VAL A 358 1.38 -5.47 -7.86
C VAL A 358 0.36 -6.50 -7.37
N ALA A 359 0.14 -7.58 -8.12
CA ALA A 359 -0.77 -8.64 -7.73
C ALA A 359 -0.18 -9.59 -6.66
N SER A 360 1.15 -9.67 -6.54
CA SER A 360 1.79 -10.55 -5.55
C SER A 360 1.52 -10.12 -4.12
N ILE A 361 1.43 -8.81 -3.85
CA ILE A 361 1.26 -8.27 -2.49
C ILE A 361 -0.07 -8.70 -1.85
N PRO A 362 -1.25 -8.43 -2.43
CA PRO A 362 -2.51 -8.89 -1.84
C PRO A 362 -2.62 -10.41 -1.79
N THR A 363 -2.11 -11.13 -2.82
CA THR A 363 -2.10 -12.59 -2.82
C THR A 363 -1.21 -13.13 -1.70
N PHE A 364 -0.05 -12.53 -1.45
CA PHE A 364 0.84 -12.88 -0.35
C PHE A 364 0.15 -12.72 1.01
N TRP A 365 -0.57 -11.61 1.25
CA TRP A 365 -1.19 -11.33 2.55
C TRP A 365 -2.26 -12.35 2.98
N THR A 366 -2.70 -13.20 2.06
CA THR A 366 -3.57 -14.33 2.40
C THR A 366 -2.83 -15.46 3.15
N LEU A 367 -1.50 -15.54 3.08
CA LEU A 367 -0.69 -16.59 3.70
C LEU A 367 -0.44 -16.35 5.21
N PRO A 368 -0.01 -15.14 5.66
CA PRO A 368 0.14 -14.85 7.07
C PRO A 368 -1.14 -15.09 7.89
N ALA A 369 -2.29 -14.76 7.31
CA ALA A 369 -3.59 -14.95 7.97
C ALA A 369 -3.90 -16.41 8.34
N LYS A 370 -3.30 -17.39 7.65
CA LYS A 370 -3.42 -18.83 7.99
C LYS A 370 -2.41 -19.29 9.04
N LEU A 371 -1.26 -18.62 9.10
CA LEU A 371 -0.18 -19.03 10.01
C LEU A 371 -0.40 -18.50 11.41
N VAL A 372 -0.90 -17.28 11.51
CA VAL A 372 -0.97 -16.54 12.77
C VAL A 372 -2.43 -16.27 13.13
N THR A 373 -2.92 -16.94 14.18
CA THR A 373 -4.29 -16.82 14.67
C THR A 373 -4.31 -16.20 16.08
N GLY A 374 -5.44 -15.62 16.50
CA GLY A 374 -5.61 -15.02 17.82
C GLY A 374 -4.97 -13.62 17.95
N VAL A 375 -4.76 -13.16 19.20
CA VAL A 375 -4.18 -11.82 19.51
C VAL A 375 -2.75 -11.69 19.00
N GLY A 376 -1.97 -12.76 19.00
CA GLY A 376 -0.62 -12.81 18.43
C GLY A 376 -0.60 -12.59 16.91
N ALA A 377 -1.73 -12.77 16.22
CA ALA A 377 -1.85 -12.56 14.79
C ALA A 377 -1.54 -11.10 14.40
N ALA A 378 -2.11 -10.13 15.11
CA ALA A 378 -1.89 -8.72 14.82
C ALA A 378 -0.40 -8.35 14.96
N GLY A 379 0.27 -8.81 16.01
CA GLY A 379 1.69 -8.59 16.23
C GLY A 379 2.57 -9.32 15.21
N GLY A 380 2.23 -10.56 14.86
CA GLY A 380 2.95 -11.34 13.85
C GLY A 380 2.83 -10.72 12.44
N ILE A 381 1.62 -10.31 12.05
CA ILE A 381 1.37 -9.60 10.79
C ILE A 381 2.13 -8.26 10.74
N ALA A 382 2.11 -7.50 11.83
CA ALA A 382 2.86 -6.25 11.93
C ALA A 382 4.37 -6.48 11.77
N LEU A 383 4.92 -7.52 12.42
CA LEU A 383 6.34 -7.84 12.31
C LEU A 383 6.72 -8.30 10.89
N ILE A 384 5.90 -9.12 10.24
CA ILE A 384 6.11 -9.49 8.82
C ILE A 384 6.11 -8.23 7.95
N ASN A 385 5.17 -7.31 8.18
CA ASN A 385 5.12 -6.04 7.45
C ASN A 385 6.39 -5.23 7.66
N THR A 386 6.79 -5.02 8.91
CA THR A 386 8.02 -4.28 9.25
C THR A 386 9.26 -4.89 8.60
N LEU A 387 9.42 -6.23 8.69
CA LEU A 387 10.53 -6.93 8.04
C LEU A 387 10.50 -6.77 6.51
N GLY A 388 9.32 -6.82 5.90
CA GLY A 388 9.17 -6.56 4.47
C GLY A 388 9.54 -5.14 4.08
N GLN A 389 9.21 -4.13 4.89
CA GLN A 389 9.55 -2.73 4.61
C GLN A 389 11.07 -2.49 4.49
N PHE A 390 11.93 -3.31 5.11
CA PHE A 390 13.38 -3.22 4.87
C PHE A 390 13.75 -3.38 3.40
N GLY A 391 12.93 -4.04 2.57
CA GLY A 391 13.10 -4.06 1.12
C GLY A 391 13.08 -2.67 0.50
N GLY A 392 12.31 -1.74 1.08
CA GLY A 392 12.27 -0.32 0.67
C GLY A 392 13.51 0.49 1.11
N ILE A 393 14.31 -0.03 2.03
CA ILE A 393 15.62 0.54 2.35
C ILE A 393 16.68 0.00 1.38
N VAL A 394 16.68 -1.31 1.18
CA VAL A 394 17.71 -1.98 0.36
C VAL A 394 17.58 -1.65 -1.12
N SER A 395 16.36 -1.72 -1.68
CA SER A 395 16.15 -1.62 -3.13
C SER A 395 16.58 -0.27 -3.72
N PRO A 396 16.14 0.90 -3.22
CA PRO A 396 16.51 2.18 -3.82
C PRO A 396 18.01 2.48 -3.72
N VAL A 397 18.64 2.14 -2.59
CA VAL A 397 20.08 2.35 -2.38
C VAL A 397 20.88 1.44 -3.29
N MET A 398 20.54 0.16 -3.35
CA MET A 398 21.22 -0.83 -4.19
C MET A 398 21.22 -0.43 -5.66
N VAL A 399 20.04 -0.04 -6.20
CA VAL A 399 19.95 0.36 -7.61
C VAL A 399 20.69 1.67 -7.86
N GLY A 400 20.59 2.65 -6.94
CA GLY A 400 21.34 3.91 -7.02
C GLY A 400 22.84 3.69 -7.04
N TRP A 401 23.35 2.89 -6.11
CA TRP A 401 24.77 2.55 -6.00
C TRP A 401 25.31 1.82 -7.23
N VAL A 402 24.58 0.80 -7.71
CA VAL A 402 24.95 0.07 -8.94
C VAL A 402 24.97 1.00 -10.13
N LYS A 403 23.99 1.91 -10.26
CA LYS A 403 23.92 2.87 -11.36
C LYS A 403 25.09 3.87 -11.33
N ASP A 404 25.49 4.36 -10.17
CA ASP A 404 26.63 5.28 -10.04
C ASP A 404 27.95 4.58 -10.35
N LEU A 405 28.09 3.28 -9.99
CA LEU A 405 29.32 2.50 -10.28
C LEU A 405 29.44 2.06 -11.73
N THR A 406 28.33 1.65 -12.35
CA THR A 406 28.34 1.00 -13.68
C THR A 406 27.84 1.87 -14.81
N GLY A 407 27.25 3.03 -14.50
CA GLY A 407 26.54 3.87 -15.46
C GLY A 407 25.18 3.29 -15.90
N SER A 408 24.77 2.11 -15.38
CA SER A 408 23.55 1.41 -15.80
C SER A 408 22.77 0.86 -14.62
N THR A 409 21.44 0.82 -14.76
CA THR A 409 20.56 0.13 -13.80
C THR A 409 20.45 -1.37 -14.06
N THR A 410 20.84 -1.84 -15.24
CA THR A 410 20.67 -3.23 -15.71
C THR A 410 21.19 -4.29 -14.75
N PRO A 411 22.42 -4.20 -14.17
CA PRO A 411 22.88 -5.23 -13.24
C PRO A 411 22.03 -5.31 -11.97
N ALA A 412 21.53 -4.16 -11.49
CA ALA A 412 20.66 -4.15 -10.32
C ALA A 412 19.27 -4.77 -10.64
N LEU A 413 18.72 -4.53 -11.83
CA LEU A 413 17.46 -5.14 -12.28
C LEU A 413 17.59 -6.67 -12.34
N TYR A 414 18.70 -7.18 -12.87
CA TYR A 414 18.99 -8.62 -12.88
C TYR A 414 19.10 -9.17 -11.46
N GLY A 415 19.77 -8.46 -10.56
CA GLY A 415 19.84 -8.84 -9.15
C GLY A 415 18.45 -8.94 -8.50
N ILE A 416 17.58 -7.95 -8.72
CA ILE A 416 16.19 -7.98 -8.22
C ILE A 416 15.40 -9.14 -8.86
N GLY A 417 15.58 -9.38 -10.16
CA GLY A 417 14.97 -10.52 -10.85
C GLY A 417 15.35 -11.86 -10.20
N VAL A 418 16.63 -12.06 -9.88
CA VAL A 418 17.11 -13.25 -9.14
C VAL A 418 16.44 -13.34 -7.76
N LEU A 419 16.35 -12.24 -7.02
CA LEU A 419 15.69 -12.22 -5.71
C LEU A 419 14.19 -12.59 -5.80
N CYS A 420 13.50 -12.15 -6.86
CA CYS A 420 12.12 -12.58 -7.14
C CYS A 420 12.04 -14.09 -7.46
N LEU A 421 13.01 -14.67 -8.18
CA LEU A 421 13.07 -16.13 -8.39
C LEU A 421 13.33 -16.87 -7.08
N VAL A 422 14.17 -16.34 -6.20
CA VAL A 422 14.37 -16.90 -4.86
C VAL A 422 13.07 -16.89 -4.07
N ALA A 423 12.32 -15.77 -4.10
CA ALA A 423 11.00 -15.70 -3.46
C ALA A 423 10.03 -16.74 -4.01
N ALA A 424 10.01 -16.96 -5.34
CA ALA A 424 9.20 -17.98 -5.99
C ALA A 424 9.62 -19.40 -5.54
N GLY A 425 10.91 -19.69 -5.52
CA GLY A 425 11.44 -20.98 -5.04
C GLY A 425 11.07 -21.25 -3.58
N LEU A 426 11.21 -20.26 -2.70
CA LEU A 426 10.81 -20.38 -1.30
C LEU A 426 9.30 -20.63 -1.17
N ALA A 427 8.48 -19.96 -1.96
CA ALA A 427 7.02 -20.14 -1.94
C ALA A 427 6.61 -21.53 -2.42
N LEU A 428 7.30 -22.12 -3.41
CA LEU A 428 6.98 -23.44 -3.96
C LEU A 428 7.51 -24.60 -3.11
N PHE A 429 8.77 -24.50 -2.68
CA PHE A 429 9.50 -25.66 -2.16
C PHE A 429 9.71 -25.64 -0.65
N ALA A 430 9.84 -24.45 -0.06
CA ALA A 430 10.23 -24.33 1.32
C ALA A 430 9.08 -24.01 2.29
N MET A 431 7.86 -23.71 1.79
CA MET A 431 6.71 -23.46 2.65
C MET A 431 6.30 -24.70 3.46
N PRO A 432 5.91 -24.51 4.75
CA PRO A 432 5.38 -25.59 5.57
C PRO A 432 4.16 -26.28 4.94
N ALA A 433 4.02 -27.60 5.18
CA ALA A 433 2.92 -28.40 4.63
C ALA A 433 1.53 -27.86 5.02
N SER A 434 1.42 -27.22 6.20
CA SER A 434 0.18 -26.57 6.68
C SER A 434 -0.29 -25.43 5.77
N LEU A 435 0.62 -24.73 5.11
CA LEU A 435 0.32 -23.62 4.21
C LEU A 435 0.18 -24.06 2.75
N ARG A 436 0.65 -25.27 2.39
CA ARG A 436 0.52 -25.83 1.03
C ARG A 436 -0.80 -26.53 0.78
N ARG A 437 -1.53 -26.92 1.85
CA ARG A 437 -2.82 -27.60 1.70
C ARG A 437 -3.83 -26.67 1.07
N SER A 438 -4.50 -27.19 0.02
CA SER A 438 -5.61 -26.50 -0.65
C SER A 438 -6.79 -26.34 0.32
N ASP A 439 -7.33 -25.12 0.43
CA ASP A 439 -8.58 -24.84 1.15
C ASP A 439 -9.80 -25.13 0.25
N ARG A 440 -9.78 -26.18 -0.55
CA ARG A 440 -10.99 -26.53 -1.28
C ARG A 440 -12.10 -26.79 -0.27
N VAL A 441 -13.02 -25.84 -0.17
CA VAL A 441 -14.33 -26.09 0.43
C VAL A 441 -15.00 -27.08 -0.50
N ILE A 442 -15.15 -28.34 -0.01
CA ILE A 442 -15.91 -29.38 -0.68
C ILE A 442 -17.38 -28.98 -0.66
#